data_d2bb22b31b2f78cc1b0a82ccbe8c0158
#
_entry.id   d2bb22b31b2f78cc1b0a82ccbe8c0158
#
_cell.length_a   1.000
_cell.length_b   1.000
_cell.length_c   1.000
_cell.angle_alpha   90.00
_cell.angle_beta   90.00
_cell.angle_gamma   90.00
#
_symmetry.space_group_name_H-M   'P 1'
#
loop_
_entity.id
_entity.type
_entity.pdbx_description
1 polymer ?
#
loop_
_entity_poly.entity_id
_entity_poly.type
_entity_poly.pdbx_seq_one_letter_code
_entity_poly.pdbx_strand_id
1 'polypeptide(L)'
;MRPAHFFREKMHSEYTEPKQLPGERPVPSIRIDAGNILKLLLRAELMMNAVNRRRYADRAISAIEDVIRDFSLAYDFEEERLKWLRKMWADIAVFIQLMRIIGETNAICIKPTYETITPDQMKLELYNAVARLDEGATRWKKSIMKLRNKGTTHVTGRNEQSLDE
;
A
#
# COMPACT_ATOMS: atom_id res chain seq x y z
N MET A 1 -0.27 37.24 -11.37
CA MET A 1 -0.42 35.82 -11.73
C MET A 1 0.90 35.11 -11.49
N ARG A 2 1.00 34.30 -10.46
CA ARG A 2 2.17 33.43 -10.25
C ARG A 2 1.93 32.11 -10.99
N PRO A 3 2.88 31.59 -11.76
CA PRO A 3 2.67 30.40 -12.56
C PRO A 3 2.51 29.15 -11.69
N ALA A 4 1.62 28.27 -12.12
CA ALA A 4 1.26 27.01 -11.47
C ALA A 4 2.45 26.04 -11.19
N HIS A 5 3.63 26.33 -11.73
CA HIS A 5 4.88 25.59 -11.53
C HIS A 5 5.40 25.62 -10.09
N PHE A 6 5.16 26.70 -9.34
CA PHE A 6 5.72 26.89 -8.01
C PHE A 6 5.06 25.98 -6.95
N PHE A 7 3.80 25.59 -7.16
CA PHE A 7 3.08 24.70 -6.25
C PHE A 7 3.43 23.21 -6.47
N ARG A 8 3.81 22.84 -7.70
CA ARG A 8 4.15 21.47 -8.03
C ARG A 8 5.47 21.01 -7.39
N GLU A 9 6.45 21.90 -7.30
CA GLU A 9 7.74 21.59 -6.66
C GLU A 9 7.64 21.52 -5.14
N LYS A 10 6.76 22.32 -4.50
CA LYS A 10 6.58 22.29 -3.04
C LYS A 10 5.88 21.03 -2.52
N MET A 11 4.97 20.43 -3.30
CA MET A 11 4.29 19.21 -2.88
C MET A 11 5.18 17.95 -3.00
N HIS A 12 6.20 17.97 -3.84
CA HIS A 12 7.20 16.88 -3.92
C HIS A 12 8.35 17.04 -2.92
N SER A 13 8.54 18.21 -2.35
CA SER A 13 9.70 18.53 -1.49
C SER A 13 9.46 18.28 0.02
N GLU A 14 8.23 18.07 0.47
CA GLU A 14 7.93 17.93 1.91
C GLU A 14 7.81 16.48 2.39
N TYR A 15 7.96 15.50 1.49
CA TYR A 15 8.05 14.11 1.93
C TYR A 15 9.52 13.73 2.14
N THR A 16 10.11 14.26 3.19
CA THR A 16 11.34 13.72 3.76
C THR A 16 10.97 12.38 4.39
N GLU A 17 11.58 11.31 3.85
CA GLU A 17 11.56 10.02 4.56
C GLU A 17 11.89 10.27 6.03
N PRO A 18 11.10 9.74 6.97
CA PRO A 18 11.42 9.89 8.38
C PRO A 18 12.85 9.37 8.58
N LYS A 19 13.73 10.23 9.10
CA LYS A 19 15.12 9.85 9.37
C LYS A 19 15.09 8.65 10.29
N GLN A 20 15.56 7.51 9.81
CA GLN A 20 15.68 6.31 10.61
C GLN A 20 16.65 6.57 11.75
N LEU A 21 16.24 6.26 12.96
CA LEU A 21 17.13 6.27 14.09
C LEU A 21 18.17 5.14 13.95
N PRO A 22 19.43 5.35 14.39
CA PRO A 22 20.44 4.31 14.36
C PRO A 22 19.93 3.05 15.09
N GLY A 23 19.83 1.93 14.36
CA GLY A 23 19.36 0.65 14.88
C GLY A 23 17.90 0.30 14.55
N GLU A 24 17.12 1.20 13.96
CA GLU A 24 15.79 0.88 13.43
C GLU A 24 15.88 0.05 12.16
N ARG A 25 15.08 -1.01 12.08
CA ARG A 25 14.91 -1.76 10.84
C ARG A 25 14.22 -0.87 9.81
N PRO A 26 14.64 -0.89 8.53
CA PRO A 26 13.97 -0.12 7.49
C PRO A 26 12.49 -0.50 7.42
N VAL A 27 11.62 0.51 7.54
CA VAL A 27 10.18 0.33 7.38
C VAL A 27 9.91 0.02 5.90
N PRO A 28 9.28 -1.13 5.56
CA PRO A 28 8.93 -1.42 4.19
C PRO A 28 8.08 -0.29 3.58
N SER A 29 8.30 0.01 2.31
CA SER A 29 7.59 1.06 1.57
C SER A 29 6.07 0.91 1.59
N ILE A 30 5.56 -0.30 1.82
CA ILE A 30 4.12 -0.63 1.91
C ILE A 30 3.38 0.29 2.87
N ARG A 31 3.94 0.56 4.06
CA ARG A 31 3.29 1.45 5.04
C ARG A 31 3.14 2.86 4.51
N ILE A 32 4.19 3.35 3.86
CA ILE A 32 4.22 4.69 3.29
C ILE A 32 3.25 4.79 2.12
N ASP A 33 3.28 3.82 1.23
CA ASP A 33 2.42 3.77 0.05
C ASP A 33 0.94 3.64 0.44
N ALA A 34 0.61 2.79 1.40
CA ALA A 34 -0.75 2.65 1.90
C ALA A 34 -1.25 3.94 2.58
N GLY A 35 -0.42 4.61 3.36
CA GLY A 35 -0.74 5.90 3.97
C GLY A 35 -0.98 7.00 2.93
N ASN A 36 -0.19 7.04 1.87
CA ASN A 36 -0.37 7.99 0.76
C ASN A 36 -1.66 7.71 0.00
N ILE A 37 -1.98 6.45 -0.25
CA ILE A 37 -3.25 6.06 -0.88
C ILE A 37 -4.44 6.50 -0.03
N LEU A 38 -4.39 6.29 1.29
CA LEU A 38 -5.47 6.72 2.19
C LEU A 38 -5.70 8.23 2.10
N LYS A 39 -4.64 9.03 2.08
CA LYS A 39 -4.74 10.50 1.91
C LYS A 39 -5.36 10.87 0.58
N LEU A 40 -4.97 10.21 -0.51
CA LEU A 40 -5.54 10.45 -1.83
C LEU A 40 -7.02 10.04 -1.90
N LEU A 41 -7.40 8.92 -1.30
CA LEU A 41 -8.79 8.46 -1.25
C LEU A 41 -9.69 9.42 -0.48
N LEU A 42 -9.23 9.98 0.64
CA LEU A 42 -9.96 10.98 1.41
C LEU A 42 -10.21 12.27 0.61
N ARG A 43 -9.34 12.61 -0.33
CA ARG A 43 -9.58 13.70 -1.29
C ARG A 43 -10.49 13.26 -2.44
N ALA A 44 -10.26 12.07 -2.95
CA ALA A 44 -11.02 11.54 -4.09
C ALA A 44 -12.49 11.28 -3.76
N GLU A 45 -12.83 10.93 -2.52
CA GLU A 45 -14.23 10.75 -2.11
C GLU A 45 -15.06 12.01 -2.30
N LEU A 46 -14.45 13.18 -2.15
CA LEU A 46 -15.10 14.48 -2.38
C LEU A 46 -15.30 14.77 -3.86
N MET A 47 -14.68 14.02 -4.76
CA MET A 47 -14.84 14.07 -6.22
C MET A 47 -15.88 13.05 -6.72
N MET A 48 -16.57 12.38 -5.81
CA MET A 48 -17.63 11.40 -6.10
C MET A 48 -19.00 11.94 -5.69
N ASN A 49 -20.04 11.52 -6.39
CA ASN A 49 -21.40 11.74 -5.92
C ASN A 49 -21.71 10.90 -4.66
N ALA A 50 -22.78 11.24 -3.95
CA ALA A 50 -23.13 10.59 -2.69
C ALA A 50 -23.32 9.06 -2.81
N VAL A 51 -23.85 8.58 -3.93
CA VAL A 51 -24.08 7.15 -4.18
C VAL A 51 -22.75 6.42 -4.36
N ASN A 52 -21.87 6.95 -5.21
CA ASN A 52 -20.56 6.35 -5.46
C ASN A 52 -19.65 6.42 -4.24
N ARG A 53 -19.75 7.48 -3.45
CA ARG A 53 -19.03 7.63 -2.18
C ARG A 53 -19.37 6.49 -1.23
N ARG A 54 -20.65 6.21 -1.02
CA ARG A 54 -21.10 5.10 -0.15
C ARG A 54 -20.77 3.71 -0.72
N ARG A 55 -20.88 3.55 -2.04
CA ARG A 55 -20.67 2.24 -2.69
C ARG A 55 -19.21 1.88 -2.80
N TYR A 56 -18.35 2.83 -3.07
CA TYR A 56 -16.96 2.57 -3.48
C TYR A 56 -15.92 3.21 -2.55
N ALA A 57 -16.04 4.51 -2.25
CA ALA A 57 -15.03 5.21 -1.47
C ALA A 57 -14.93 4.67 -0.05
N ASP A 58 -16.05 4.51 0.64
CA ASP A 58 -16.07 3.98 2.02
C ASP A 58 -15.45 2.59 2.10
N ARG A 59 -15.71 1.74 1.11
CA ARG A 59 -15.14 0.38 1.05
C ARG A 59 -13.66 0.39 0.73
N ALA A 60 -13.21 1.24 -0.18
CA ALA A 60 -11.80 1.37 -0.54
C ALA A 60 -10.98 1.94 0.63
N ILE A 61 -11.51 2.94 1.33
CA ILE A 61 -10.90 3.51 2.54
C ILE A 61 -10.77 2.43 3.62
N SER A 62 -11.84 1.70 3.90
CA SER A 62 -11.81 0.60 4.88
C SER A 62 -10.80 -0.48 4.50
N ALA A 63 -10.72 -0.86 3.22
CA ALA A 63 -9.77 -1.87 2.75
C ALA A 63 -8.32 -1.41 2.92
N ILE A 64 -7.98 -0.15 2.62
CA ILE A 64 -6.61 0.35 2.80
C ILE A 64 -6.25 0.53 4.28
N GLU A 65 -7.20 0.89 5.13
CA GLU A 65 -7.01 0.92 6.58
C GLU A 65 -6.72 -0.49 7.14
N ASP A 66 -7.39 -1.52 6.63
CA ASP A 66 -7.12 -2.92 6.97
C ASP A 66 -5.69 -3.32 6.57
N VAL A 67 -5.22 -2.91 5.40
CA VAL A 67 -3.82 -3.13 4.97
C VAL A 67 -2.83 -2.49 5.94
N ILE A 68 -3.06 -1.25 6.35
CA ILE A 68 -2.20 -0.53 7.31
C ILE A 68 -2.19 -1.24 8.66
N ARG A 69 -3.34 -1.68 9.15
CA ARG A 69 -3.47 -2.43 10.40
C ARG A 69 -2.69 -3.74 10.34
N ASP A 70 -2.92 -4.53 9.31
CA ASP A 70 -2.32 -5.85 9.17
C ASP A 70 -0.79 -5.77 8.98
N PHE A 71 -0.32 -4.72 8.29
CA PHE A 71 1.10 -4.41 8.23
C PHE A 71 1.68 -4.15 9.62
N SER A 72 1.02 -3.31 10.41
CA SER A 72 1.47 -2.97 11.76
C SER A 72 1.52 -4.21 12.66
N LEU A 73 0.51 -5.07 12.60
CA LEU A 73 0.47 -6.33 13.34
C LEU A 73 1.57 -7.31 12.90
N ALA A 74 1.84 -7.40 11.60
CA ALA A 74 2.93 -8.21 11.08
C ALA A 74 4.31 -7.69 11.51
N TYR A 75 4.45 -6.39 11.64
CA TYR A 75 5.70 -5.76 12.07
C TYR A 75 5.95 -5.93 13.57
N ASP A 76 4.92 -5.75 14.40
CA ASP A 76 5.01 -5.75 15.86
C ASP A 76 5.04 -7.18 16.44
N PHE A 77 4.34 -8.13 15.81
CA PHE A 77 4.22 -9.52 16.32
C PHE A 77 4.99 -10.50 15.43
N GLU A 78 6.23 -10.75 15.78
CA GLU A 78 7.13 -11.62 14.99
C GLU A 78 6.62 -13.06 14.88
N GLU A 79 6.08 -13.63 15.94
CA GLU A 79 5.57 -15.00 15.98
C GLU A 79 4.36 -15.21 15.05
N GLU A 80 3.51 -14.19 14.91
CA GLU A 80 2.32 -14.22 14.06
C GLU A 80 2.52 -13.52 12.69
N ARG A 81 3.74 -13.09 12.39
CA ARG A 81 4.05 -12.28 11.20
C ARG A 81 3.49 -12.87 9.92
N LEU A 82 3.69 -14.16 9.68
CA LEU A 82 3.24 -14.80 8.45
C LEU A 82 1.70 -14.79 8.31
N LYS A 83 0.98 -14.95 9.40
CA LYS A 83 -0.50 -14.86 9.43
C LYS A 83 -0.97 -13.48 9.01
N TRP A 84 -0.39 -12.43 9.59
CA TRP A 84 -0.77 -11.05 9.29
C TRP A 84 -0.34 -10.62 7.90
N LEU A 85 0.80 -11.09 7.40
CA LEU A 85 1.22 -10.84 6.03
C LEU A 85 0.28 -11.48 4.99
N ARG A 86 -0.14 -12.71 5.22
CA ARG A 86 -1.12 -13.38 4.34
C ARG A 86 -2.44 -12.61 4.28
N LYS A 87 -2.91 -12.15 5.44
CA LYS A 87 -4.12 -11.32 5.53
C LYS A 87 -3.94 -10.00 4.80
N MET A 88 -2.83 -9.31 5.02
CA MET A 88 -2.49 -8.06 4.33
C MET A 88 -2.47 -8.23 2.80
N TRP A 89 -1.88 -9.30 2.29
CA TRP A 89 -1.87 -9.55 0.83
C TRP A 89 -3.26 -9.81 0.28
N ALA A 90 -4.12 -10.51 1.02
CA ALA A 90 -5.52 -10.68 0.65
C ALA A 90 -6.27 -9.35 0.63
N ASP A 91 -6.06 -8.50 1.62
CA ASP A 91 -6.69 -7.18 1.70
C ASP A 91 -6.19 -6.23 0.59
N ILE A 92 -4.91 -6.29 0.23
CA ILE A 92 -4.36 -5.57 -0.94
C ILE A 92 -5.05 -6.04 -2.23
N ALA A 93 -5.24 -7.34 -2.42
CA ALA A 93 -5.92 -7.87 -3.60
C ALA A 93 -7.36 -7.37 -3.69
N VAL A 94 -8.11 -7.36 -2.59
CA VAL A 94 -9.47 -6.80 -2.52
C VAL A 94 -9.45 -5.31 -2.84
N PHE A 95 -8.51 -4.57 -2.27
CA PHE A 95 -8.36 -3.14 -2.51
C PHE A 95 -8.10 -2.82 -3.98
N ILE A 96 -7.22 -3.56 -4.65
CA ILE A 96 -6.92 -3.40 -6.08
C ILE A 96 -8.18 -3.64 -6.93
N GLN A 97 -9.01 -4.65 -6.59
CA GLN A 97 -10.27 -4.88 -7.29
C GLN A 97 -11.26 -3.72 -7.10
N LEU A 98 -11.37 -3.16 -5.90
CA LEU A 98 -12.20 -1.98 -5.64
C LEU A 98 -11.72 -0.76 -6.44
N MET A 99 -10.41 -0.55 -6.53
CA MET A 99 -9.85 0.54 -7.33
C MET A 99 -10.13 0.35 -8.83
N ARG A 100 -10.10 -0.88 -9.33
CA ARG A 100 -10.49 -1.19 -10.70
C ARG A 100 -11.95 -0.83 -10.96
N ILE A 101 -12.87 -1.21 -10.07
CA ILE A 101 -14.29 -0.88 -10.18
C ILE A 101 -14.50 0.63 -10.14
N ILE A 102 -13.82 1.35 -9.27
CA ILE A 102 -13.88 2.81 -9.19
C ILE A 102 -13.46 3.44 -10.54
N GLY A 103 -12.43 2.91 -11.18
CA GLY A 103 -11.98 3.35 -12.49
C GLY A 103 -13.00 3.04 -13.60
N GLU A 104 -13.49 1.81 -13.69
CA GLU A 104 -14.43 1.36 -14.71
C GLU A 104 -15.79 2.07 -14.63
N THR A 105 -16.25 2.40 -13.43
CA THR A 105 -17.52 3.11 -13.21
C THR A 105 -17.39 4.65 -13.33
N ASN A 106 -16.18 5.16 -13.56
CA ASN A 106 -15.89 6.59 -13.58
C ASN A 106 -16.43 7.33 -12.34
N ALA A 107 -16.25 6.73 -11.17
CA ALA A 107 -16.78 7.26 -9.92
C ALA A 107 -16.17 8.61 -9.53
N ILE A 108 -14.90 8.84 -9.87
CA ILE A 108 -14.19 10.11 -9.64
C ILE A 108 -14.44 11.02 -10.84
N CYS A 109 -15.44 11.90 -10.76
CA CYS A 109 -15.89 12.69 -11.89
C CYS A 109 -16.26 14.14 -11.54
N ILE A 110 -16.27 14.52 -10.27
CA ILE A 110 -16.66 15.87 -9.80
C ILE A 110 -15.40 16.62 -9.39
N LYS A 111 -15.25 17.87 -9.86
CA LYS A 111 -14.20 18.78 -9.39
C LYS A 111 -14.79 19.76 -8.37
N PRO A 112 -14.47 19.65 -7.07
CA PRO A 112 -14.86 20.64 -6.09
C PRO A 112 -14.19 22.00 -6.40
N THR A 113 -14.86 23.09 -6.05
CA THR A 113 -14.37 24.46 -6.32
C THR A 113 -13.06 24.79 -5.62
N TYR A 114 -12.80 24.17 -4.46
CA TYR A 114 -11.57 24.35 -3.68
C TYR A 114 -10.40 23.47 -4.13
N GLU A 115 -10.66 22.44 -4.99
CA GLU A 115 -9.61 21.57 -5.49
C GLU A 115 -8.88 22.15 -6.69
N THR A 116 -7.55 22.01 -6.67
CA THR A 116 -6.67 22.47 -7.74
C THR A 116 -6.44 21.43 -8.82
N ILE A 117 -6.60 20.14 -8.48
CA ILE A 117 -6.41 19.04 -9.43
C ILE A 117 -7.74 18.58 -10.02
N THR A 118 -7.67 18.11 -11.26
CA THR A 118 -8.82 17.56 -11.97
C THR A 118 -9.12 16.13 -11.51
N PRO A 119 -10.36 15.61 -11.73
CA PRO A 119 -10.65 14.19 -11.51
C PRO A 119 -9.71 13.24 -12.24
N ASP A 120 -9.32 13.57 -13.48
CA ASP A 120 -8.38 12.73 -14.25
C ASP A 120 -6.97 12.72 -13.65
N GLN A 121 -6.49 13.84 -13.14
CA GLN A 121 -5.24 13.90 -12.40
C GLN A 121 -5.31 13.11 -11.10
N MET A 122 -6.41 13.17 -10.36
CA MET A 122 -6.63 12.37 -9.15
C MET A 122 -6.60 10.88 -9.46
N LYS A 123 -7.27 10.44 -10.53
CA LYS A 123 -7.23 9.04 -10.99
C LYS A 123 -5.80 8.60 -11.28
N LEU A 124 -5.03 9.42 -12.00
CA LEU A 124 -3.64 9.09 -12.34
C LEU A 124 -2.76 8.97 -11.09
N GLU A 125 -2.88 9.88 -10.14
CA GLU A 125 -2.13 9.84 -8.88
C GLU A 125 -2.48 8.59 -8.06
N LEU A 126 -3.77 8.25 -7.97
CA LEU A 126 -4.24 7.03 -7.30
C LEU A 126 -3.70 5.77 -7.97
N TYR A 127 -3.80 5.66 -9.30
CA TYR A 127 -3.29 4.48 -10.01
C TYR A 127 -1.78 4.31 -9.85
N ASN A 128 -1.02 5.39 -9.89
CA ASN A 128 0.41 5.34 -9.67
C ASN A 128 0.76 4.90 -8.23
N ALA A 129 0.01 5.40 -7.25
CA ALA A 129 0.19 5.01 -5.85
C ALA A 129 -0.16 3.53 -5.60
N VAL A 130 -1.25 3.05 -6.19
CA VAL A 130 -1.67 1.64 -6.12
C VAL A 130 -0.65 0.72 -6.79
N ALA A 131 -0.10 1.11 -7.94
CA ALA A 131 0.94 0.34 -8.62
C ALA A 131 2.21 0.21 -7.75
N ARG A 132 2.62 1.28 -7.06
CA ARG A 132 3.75 1.23 -6.12
C ARG A 132 3.47 0.31 -4.93
N LEU A 133 2.27 0.36 -4.37
CA LEU A 133 1.87 -0.53 -3.28
C LEU A 133 1.94 -2.00 -3.71
N ASP A 134 1.37 -2.33 -4.85
CA ASP A 134 1.35 -3.69 -5.38
C ASP A 134 2.77 -4.22 -5.67
N GLU A 135 3.61 -3.41 -6.27
CA GLU A 135 5.02 -3.73 -6.53
C GLU A 135 5.80 -3.94 -5.22
N GLY A 136 5.63 -3.07 -4.25
CA GLY A 136 6.27 -3.17 -2.93
C GLY A 136 5.84 -4.42 -2.17
N ALA A 137 4.55 -4.73 -2.17
CA ALA A 137 3.98 -5.93 -1.55
C ALA A 137 4.50 -7.21 -2.21
N THR A 138 4.57 -7.23 -3.54
CA THR A 138 5.09 -8.36 -4.31
C THR A 138 6.57 -8.61 -4.04
N ARG A 139 7.39 -7.57 -3.99
CA ARG A 139 8.82 -7.68 -3.64
C ARG A 139 9.02 -8.23 -2.24
N TRP A 140 8.27 -7.72 -1.28
CA TRP A 140 8.36 -8.20 0.10
C TRP A 140 7.94 -9.67 0.24
N LYS A 141 6.84 -10.05 -0.41
CA LYS A 141 6.39 -11.44 -0.47
C LYS A 141 7.48 -12.38 -1.01
N LYS A 142 8.10 -12.03 -2.12
CA LYS A 142 9.21 -12.80 -2.71
C LYS A 142 10.40 -12.91 -1.76
N SER A 143 10.75 -11.84 -1.06
CA SER A 143 11.84 -11.82 -0.09
C SER A 143 11.59 -12.78 1.07
N ILE A 144 10.39 -12.79 1.64
CA ILE A 144 10.01 -13.69 2.75
C ILE A 144 9.99 -15.14 2.29
N MET A 145 9.47 -15.44 1.09
CA MET A 145 9.45 -16.79 0.56
C MET A 145 10.86 -17.35 0.29
N LYS A 146 11.79 -16.51 -0.16
CA LYS A 146 13.20 -16.89 -0.32
C LYS A 146 13.86 -17.25 1.02
N LEU A 147 13.62 -16.48 2.06
CA LEU A 147 14.15 -16.75 3.40
C LEU A 147 13.61 -18.06 3.97
N ARG A 148 12.34 -18.35 3.75
CA ARG A 148 11.70 -19.59 4.18
C ARG A 148 12.31 -20.82 3.47
N ASN A 149 12.52 -20.75 2.17
CA ASN A 149 13.11 -21.86 1.39
C ASN A 149 14.56 -22.13 1.80
N LYS A 150 15.35 -21.10 2.12
CA LYS A 150 16.73 -21.27 2.65
C LYS A 150 16.73 -21.92 4.02
N GLY A 151 15.76 -21.64 4.89
CA GLY A 151 15.62 -22.30 6.20
C GLY A 151 15.29 -23.79 6.10
N THR A 152 14.51 -24.21 5.11
CA THR A 152 14.10 -25.60 4.90
C THR A 152 15.23 -26.46 4.35
N THR A 153 16.11 -25.93 3.52
CA THR A 153 17.28 -26.65 2.98
C THR A 153 18.36 -26.88 4.02
N HIS A 154 18.45 -26.08 5.08
CA HIS A 154 19.40 -26.32 6.18
C HIS A 154 18.97 -27.43 7.15
N VAL A 155 17.69 -27.73 7.24
CA VAL A 155 17.15 -28.78 8.14
C VAL A 155 17.26 -30.17 7.51
N THR A 156 17.12 -30.29 6.20
CA THR A 156 17.26 -31.57 5.47
C THR A 156 18.70 -32.03 5.32
N GLY A 157 19.68 -31.17 5.38
CA GLY A 157 21.10 -31.52 5.27
C GLY A 157 21.74 -32.05 6.57
N ARG A 158 21.04 -32.05 7.70
CA ARG A 158 21.60 -32.46 9.00
C ARG A 158 21.24 -33.91 9.42
N ASN A 159 20.30 -34.54 8.72
CA ASN A 159 19.83 -35.88 9.09
C ASN A 159 20.43 -37.05 8.29
N GLU A 160 21.39 -36.80 7.38
CA GLU A 160 22.00 -37.87 6.57
C GLU A 160 23.42 -38.27 7.00
N GLN A 161 23.92 -37.78 8.13
CA GLN A 161 25.30 -38.12 8.57
C GLN A 161 25.40 -38.96 9.85
N SER A 162 24.41 -39.74 10.24
CA SER A 162 24.51 -40.59 11.42
C SER A 162 23.89 -41.98 11.27
N LEU A 163 24.17 -42.67 10.16
CA LEU A 163 23.89 -44.10 10.05
C LEU A 163 24.98 -44.77 9.19
N ASP A 164 26.21 -44.80 9.69
CA ASP A 164 27.26 -45.76 9.29
C ASP A 164 28.32 -45.80 10.40
N GLU A 165 28.04 -46.56 11.45
CA GLU A 165 28.99 -47.31 12.28
C GLU A 165 28.32 -48.52 12.87
#